data_3b54746b964ccc408ddb38b2df7e9f7f
#
_entry.id   3b54746b964ccc408ddb38b2df7e9f7f
#
_cell.length_a   1.000
_cell.length_b   1.000
_cell.length_c   1.000
_cell.angle_alpha   90.00
_cell.angle_beta   90.00
_cell.angle_gamma   90.00
#
_symmetry.space_group_name_H-M   'P 1'
#
loop_
_entity.id
_entity.type
_entity.pdbx_description
1 polymer ?
#
loop_
_entity_poly.entity_id
_entity_poly.type
_entity_poly.pdbx_seq_one_letter_code
_entity_poly.pdbx_strand_id
1 'polypeptide(L)'
;ARKIITCNAPHGVQYIRDRITAPGALAGGSSYVNLMDGDAQTVAFTVATREKMSVYQRLGGRRMLMLIFLHPVRVARMGLESVFEYLLEEWERLRGELARRVTHSEGIFPFIRVLSNVIIRELQTMAILLDVYLGVPVIYSTYMQYDELAHHFGPSSKQELYDLRRTAAL
;
A
#
# COMPACT_ATOMS: atom_id res chain seq x y z
N ALA A 1 28.51 26.21 -0.21
CA ALA A 1 27.13 26.29 -0.72
C ALA A 1 26.43 24.96 -0.46
N ARG A 2 25.20 24.98 0.12
CA ARG A 2 24.40 23.76 0.32
C ARG A 2 23.90 23.30 -1.04
N LYS A 3 24.22 22.06 -1.41
CA LYS A 3 23.73 21.44 -2.65
C LYS A 3 22.37 20.80 -2.37
N ILE A 4 21.35 21.21 -3.09
CA ILE A 4 20.02 20.55 -3.04
C ILE A 4 20.10 19.30 -3.92
N ILE A 5 19.74 18.15 -3.36
CA ILE A 5 19.71 16.86 -4.05
C ILE A 5 18.26 16.41 -4.06
N THR A 6 17.72 16.08 -5.23
CA THR A 6 16.38 15.56 -5.39
C THR A 6 16.41 14.10 -5.78
N CYS A 7 15.57 13.27 -5.17
CA CYS A 7 15.47 11.84 -5.48
C CYS A 7 14.86 11.57 -6.88
N ASN A 8 14.26 12.57 -7.50
CA ASN A 8 13.65 12.44 -8.84
C ASN A 8 14.67 12.49 -9.99
N ALA A 9 15.90 12.93 -9.73
CA ALA A 9 16.96 12.94 -10.73
C ALA A 9 17.84 11.69 -10.60
N PRO A 10 18.12 10.95 -11.70
CA PRO A 10 18.98 9.76 -11.65
C PRO A 10 20.32 10.01 -10.98
N HIS A 11 20.91 11.18 -11.21
CA HIS A 11 22.17 11.61 -10.58
C HIS A 11 22.02 11.86 -9.07
N GLY A 12 20.84 12.28 -8.60
CA GLY A 12 20.59 12.50 -7.18
C GLY A 12 20.55 11.20 -6.40
N VAL A 13 19.88 10.19 -6.93
CA VAL A 13 19.82 8.84 -6.34
C VAL A 13 21.22 8.23 -6.27
N GLN A 14 22.00 8.29 -7.36
CA GLN A 14 23.36 7.76 -7.38
C GLN A 14 24.26 8.53 -6.39
N TYR A 15 24.16 9.84 -6.34
CA TYR A 15 24.93 10.66 -5.40
C TYR A 15 24.66 10.28 -3.93
N ILE A 16 23.40 9.97 -3.58
CA ILE A 16 23.03 9.50 -2.25
C ILE A 16 23.59 8.10 -2.00
N ARG A 17 23.43 7.18 -2.94
CA ARG A 17 23.94 5.80 -2.84
C ARG A 17 25.45 5.74 -2.59
N ASP A 18 26.21 6.54 -3.30
CA ASP A 18 27.68 6.59 -3.19
C ASP A 18 28.15 7.09 -1.81
N ARG A 19 27.25 7.68 -1.01
CA ARG A 19 27.55 8.24 0.32
C ARG A 19 26.94 7.47 1.48
N ILE A 20 26.13 6.46 1.19
CA ILE A 20 25.61 5.56 2.24
C ILE A 20 26.74 4.65 2.68
N THR A 21 27.21 4.84 3.91
CA THR A 21 28.29 4.05 4.53
C THR A 21 27.80 3.10 5.61
N ALA A 22 26.54 3.22 6.03
CA ALA A 22 25.91 2.40 7.03
C ALA A 22 24.69 1.68 6.46
N PRO A 23 24.28 0.54 7.03
CA PRO A 23 23.01 -0.11 6.70
C PRO A 23 21.83 0.85 6.89
N GLY A 24 20.82 0.72 6.05
CA GLY A 24 19.58 1.49 6.16
C GLY A 24 18.82 1.21 7.47
N ALA A 25 17.92 2.11 7.82
CA ALA A 25 17.17 2.03 9.07
C ALA A 25 16.30 0.75 9.20
N LEU A 26 16.00 0.09 8.08
CA LEU A 26 15.20 -1.14 8.05
C LEU A 26 16.05 -2.40 7.79
N ALA A 27 17.38 -2.32 7.92
CA ALA A 27 18.26 -3.45 7.69
C ALA A 27 17.90 -4.64 8.60
N GLY A 28 17.70 -5.82 8.01
CA GLY A 28 17.21 -7.01 8.70
C GLY A 28 15.71 -7.03 9.00
N GLY A 29 14.98 -5.99 8.63
CA GLY A 29 13.55 -5.84 8.86
C GLY A 29 12.69 -5.99 7.60
N SER A 30 11.49 -5.41 7.65
CA SER A 30 10.49 -5.48 6.58
C SER A 30 9.95 -4.10 6.20
N SER A 31 9.67 -3.91 4.90
CA SER A 31 9.09 -2.71 4.33
C SER A 31 7.88 -3.06 3.45
N TYR A 32 6.70 -2.54 3.81
CA TYR A 32 5.45 -2.80 3.10
C TYR A 32 4.78 -1.52 2.66
N VAL A 33 4.44 -1.43 1.35
CA VAL A 33 3.70 -0.30 0.75
C VAL A 33 4.39 1.03 1.01
N ASN A 34 5.67 1.11 0.70
CA ASN A 34 6.49 2.30 0.93
C ASN A 34 7.11 2.83 -0.37
N LEU A 35 7.62 4.06 -0.32
CA LEU A 35 8.38 4.62 -1.44
C LEU A 35 9.78 4.02 -1.54
N MET A 36 10.41 3.69 -0.41
CA MET A 36 11.78 3.17 -0.33
C MET A 36 11.84 1.93 0.56
N ASP A 37 12.79 1.05 0.27
CA ASP A 37 13.01 -0.21 1.02
C ASP A 37 13.79 -0.03 2.33
N GLY A 38 14.61 1.01 2.44
CA GLY A 38 15.42 1.28 3.63
C GLY A 38 16.40 0.17 4.00
N ASP A 39 16.84 -0.64 3.02
CA ASP A 39 17.64 -1.86 3.15
C ASP A 39 16.91 -3.01 3.89
N ALA A 40 15.57 -3.01 3.88
CA ALA A 40 14.78 -4.11 4.45
C ALA A 40 15.08 -5.43 3.73
N GLN A 41 15.14 -6.51 4.51
CA GLN A 41 15.33 -7.86 3.98
C GLN A 41 14.07 -8.38 3.26
N THR A 42 12.90 -8.05 3.78
CA THR A 42 11.61 -8.37 3.18
C THR A 42 10.95 -7.10 2.66
N VAL A 43 10.62 -7.10 1.37
CA VAL A 43 10.00 -5.95 0.72
C VAL A 43 8.78 -6.40 -0.07
N ALA A 44 7.65 -5.71 0.10
CA ALA A 44 6.48 -5.91 -0.75
C ALA A 44 5.75 -4.59 -1.03
N PHE A 45 5.26 -4.44 -2.26
CA PHE A 45 4.55 -3.25 -2.74
C PHE A 45 5.34 -1.94 -2.57
N THR A 46 6.69 -2.01 -2.60
CA THR A 46 7.58 -0.87 -2.47
C THR A 46 8.02 -0.39 -3.85
N VAL A 47 7.97 0.93 -4.06
CA VAL A 47 8.20 1.54 -5.39
C VAL A 47 9.68 1.51 -5.76
N ALA A 48 10.54 2.00 -4.86
CA ALA A 48 11.98 2.09 -5.08
C ALA A 48 12.71 1.09 -4.18
N THR A 49 13.40 0.14 -4.81
CA THR A 49 14.26 -0.82 -4.12
C THR A 49 15.72 -0.55 -4.47
N ARG A 50 16.63 -0.84 -3.54
CA ARG A 50 18.06 -0.70 -3.74
C ARG A 50 18.56 -1.65 -4.82
N GLU A 51 18.01 -2.86 -4.87
CA GLU A 51 18.33 -3.87 -5.86
C GLU A 51 17.22 -3.97 -6.93
N LYS A 52 17.61 -4.38 -8.14
CA LYS A 52 16.63 -4.67 -9.19
C LYS A 52 15.86 -5.94 -8.84
N MET A 53 14.62 -5.79 -8.46
CA MET A 53 13.71 -6.90 -8.17
C MET A 53 12.74 -7.13 -9.31
N SER A 54 12.41 -8.42 -9.56
CA SER A 54 11.32 -8.78 -10.48
C SER A 54 9.97 -8.31 -9.93
N VAL A 55 8.95 -8.19 -10.80
CA VAL A 55 7.57 -7.84 -10.38
C VAL A 55 7.08 -8.81 -9.32
N TYR A 56 7.31 -10.11 -9.49
CA TYR A 56 6.95 -11.14 -8.52
C TYR A 56 7.56 -10.89 -7.12
N GLN A 57 8.84 -10.55 -7.06
CA GLN A 57 9.53 -10.22 -5.81
C GLN A 57 8.98 -8.94 -5.17
N ARG A 58 8.68 -7.92 -5.98
CA ARG A 58 8.08 -6.66 -5.50
C ARG A 58 6.69 -6.85 -4.88
N LEU A 59 5.94 -7.85 -5.35
CA LEU A 59 4.66 -8.23 -4.77
C LEU A 59 4.79 -9.11 -3.52
N GLY A 60 5.99 -9.33 -3.02
CA GLY A 60 6.25 -10.14 -1.82
C GLY A 60 6.56 -11.61 -2.11
N GLY A 61 6.67 -11.99 -3.39
CA GLY A 61 7.15 -13.29 -3.83
C GLY A 61 6.39 -14.48 -3.25
N ARG A 62 7.12 -15.56 -3.04
CA ARG A 62 6.58 -16.83 -2.51
C ARG A 62 5.91 -16.68 -1.14
N ARG A 63 6.40 -15.75 -0.32
CA ARG A 63 5.83 -15.50 1.02
C ARG A 63 4.38 -15.03 0.94
N MET A 64 4.08 -14.10 0.06
CA MET A 64 2.73 -13.58 -0.12
C MET A 64 1.77 -14.65 -0.65
N LEU A 65 2.23 -15.49 -1.58
CA LEU A 65 1.45 -16.65 -2.04
C LEU A 65 1.14 -17.63 -0.90
N MET A 66 2.13 -17.93 -0.06
CA MET A 66 1.90 -18.80 1.10
C MET A 66 0.85 -18.24 2.05
N LEU A 67 0.87 -16.93 2.33
CA LEU A 67 -0.13 -16.29 3.19
C LEU A 67 -1.55 -16.44 2.63
N ILE A 68 -1.71 -16.28 1.32
CA ILE A 68 -3.01 -16.49 0.65
C ILE A 68 -3.51 -17.91 0.84
N PHE A 69 -2.65 -18.92 0.64
CA PHE A 69 -3.03 -20.34 0.77
C PHE A 69 -3.28 -20.76 2.22
N LEU A 70 -2.55 -20.21 3.18
CA LEU A 70 -2.67 -20.55 4.59
C LEU A 70 -3.89 -19.92 5.27
N HIS A 71 -4.47 -18.89 4.69
CA HIS A 71 -5.60 -18.15 5.29
C HIS A 71 -6.83 -18.11 4.38
N PRO A 72 -7.43 -19.27 3.99
CA PRO A 72 -8.52 -19.29 3.02
C PRO A 72 -9.76 -18.49 3.47
N VAL A 73 -10.05 -18.45 4.77
CA VAL A 73 -11.18 -17.68 5.31
C VAL A 73 -10.95 -16.18 5.13
N ARG A 74 -9.73 -15.69 5.38
CA ARG A 74 -9.38 -14.28 5.13
C ARG A 74 -9.45 -13.95 3.65
N VAL A 75 -9.00 -14.85 2.79
CA VAL A 75 -9.06 -14.67 1.33
C VAL A 75 -10.51 -14.64 0.85
N ALA A 76 -11.38 -15.51 1.37
CA ALA A 76 -12.81 -15.49 1.05
C ALA A 76 -13.46 -14.16 1.51
N ARG A 77 -13.15 -13.71 2.73
CA ARG A 77 -13.61 -12.42 3.24
C ARG A 77 -13.09 -11.27 2.36
N MET A 78 -11.83 -11.27 2.00
CA MET A 78 -11.24 -10.28 1.09
C MET A 78 -11.99 -10.24 -0.26
N GLY A 79 -12.38 -11.39 -0.81
CA GLY A 79 -13.20 -11.47 -2.03
C GLY A 79 -14.57 -10.82 -1.84
N LEU A 80 -15.27 -11.10 -0.74
CA LEU A 80 -16.57 -10.49 -0.42
C LEU A 80 -16.44 -8.97 -0.22
N GLU A 81 -15.44 -8.53 0.51
CA GLU A 81 -15.16 -7.11 0.72
C GLU A 81 -14.82 -6.39 -0.60
N SER A 82 -14.10 -7.05 -1.50
CA SER A 82 -13.80 -6.51 -2.84
C SER A 82 -15.06 -6.25 -3.66
N VAL A 83 -15.99 -7.21 -3.65
CA VAL A 83 -17.29 -7.04 -4.32
C VAL A 83 -18.09 -5.91 -3.68
N PHE A 84 -18.12 -5.85 -2.35
CA PHE A 84 -18.83 -4.81 -1.62
C PHE A 84 -18.27 -3.41 -1.92
N GLU A 85 -16.95 -3.22 -1.88
CA GLU A 85 -16.31 -1.94 -2.19
C GLU A 85 -16.57 -1.51 -3.64
N TYR A 86 -16.53 -2.45 -4.58
CA TYR A 86 -16.84 -2.17 -5.98
C TYR A 86 -18.31 -1.70 -6.16
N LEU A 87 -19.25 -2.43 -5.56
CA LEU A 87 -20.68 -2.08 -5.62
C LEU A 87 -20.96 -0.75 -4.91
N LEU A 88 -20.27 -0.47 -3.81
CA LEU A 88 -20.41 0.79 -3.09
C LEU A 88 -19.97 1.97 -3.96
N GLU A 89 -18.82 1.85 -4.65
CA GLU A 89 -18.34 2.88 -5.57
C GLU A 89 -19.30 3.12 -6.72
N GLU A 90 -19.79 2.04 -7.37
CA GLU A 90 -20.78 2.16 -8.43
C GLU A 90 -22.09 2.82 -7.94
N TRP A 91 -22.51 2.49 -6.73
CA TRP A 91 -23.67 3.11 -6.12
C TRP A 91 -23.47 4.61 -5.83
N GLU A 92 -22.31 4.98 -5.31
CA GLU A 92 -21.97 6.39 -5.05
C GLU A 92 -21.89 7.19 -6.35
N ARG A 93 -21.33 6.58 -7.41
CA ARG A 93 -21.30 7.17 -8.76
C ARG A 93 -22.71 7.42 -9.29
N LEU A 94 -23.57 6.42 -9.28
CA LEU A 94 -24.96 6.55 -9.74
C LEU A 94 -25.73 7.62 -8.94
N ARG A 95 -25.54 7.68 -7.63
CA ARG A 95 -26.13 8.74 -6.80
C ARG A 95 -25.62 10.13 -7.15
N GLY A 96 -24.35 10.27 -7.44
CA GLY A 96 -23.73 11.52 -7.86
C GLY A 96 -24.29 12.00 -9.19
N GLU A 97 -24.41 11.11 -10.18
CA GLU A 97 -25.00 11.38 -11.48
C GLU A 97 -26.49 11.80 -11.36
N LEU A 98 -27.28 11.06 -10.58
CA LEU A 98 -28.69 11.39 -10.30
C LEU A 98 -28.87 12.75 -9.62
N ALA A 99 -27.95 13.11 -8.71
CA ALA A 99 -27.95 14.38 -8.02
C ALA A 99 -27.35 15.54 -8.86
N ARG A 100 -26.95 15.28 -10.11
CA ARG A 100 -26.25 16.23 -10.98
C ARG A 100 -25.02 16.87 -10.33
N ARG A 101 -24.35 16.13 -9.46
CA ARG A 101 -23.07 16.54 -8.86
C ARG A 101 -21.95 16.14 -9.79
N VAL A 102 -20.90 16.95 -9.82
CA VAL A 102 -19.68 16.58 -10.55
C VAL A 102 -19.08 15.35 -9.85
N THR A 103 -19.11 14.21 -10.54
CA THR A 103 -18.42 13.00 -10.08
C THR A 103 -17.02 13.00 -10.71
N HIS A 104 -16.00 12.98 -9.88
CA HIS A 104 -14.61 12.84 -10.33
C HIS A 104 -14.23 11.35 -10.56
N SER A 105 -15.23 10.50 -10.85
CA SER A 105 -14.98 9.08 -11.06
C SER A 105 -14.29 8.84 -12.39
N GLU A 106 -13.00 8.64 -12.37
CA GLU A 106 -12.30 8.00 -13.48
C GLU A 106 -12.75 6.53 -13.55
N GLY A 107 -13.02 6.00 -14.77
CA GLY A 107 -13.57 4.65 -14.94
C GLY A 107 -12.73 3.51 -14.36
N ILE A 108 -11.45 3.77 -14.01
CA ILE A 108 -10.56 2.80 -13.35
C ILE A 108 -10.60 2.90 -11.81
N PHE A 109 -11.17 3.96 -11.24
CA PHE A 109 -11.13 4.22 -9.80
C PHE A 109 -11.76 3.12 -8.94
N PRO A 110 -12.89 2.48 -9.30
CA PRO A 110 -13.44 1.35 -8.54
C PRO A 110 -12.43 0.21 -8.34
N PHE A 111 -11.61 -0.06 -9.35
CA PHE A 111 -10.56 -1.09 -9.27
C PHE A 111 -9.39 -0.66 -8.39
N ILE A 112 -8.99 0.60 -8.48
CA ILE A 112 -7.93 1.17 -7.61
C ILE A 112 -8.40 1.10 -6.16
N ARG A 113 -9.64 1.49 -5.88
CA ARG A 113 -10.23 1.43 -4.55
C ARG A 113 -10.24 0.00 -3.99
N VAL A 114 -10.70 -0.99 -4.75
CA VAL A 114 -10.67 -2.40 -4.34
C VAL A 114 -9.24 -2.86 -4.09
N LEU A 115 -8.31 -2.54 -4.97
CA LEU A 115 -6.92 -2.95 -4.86
C LEU A 115 -6.27 -2.37 -3.59
N SER A 116 -6.41 -1.08 -3.34
CA SER A 116 -5.78 -0.41 -2.19
C SER A 116 -6.50 -0.72 -0.88
N ASN A 117 -7.83 -0.57 -0.83
CA ASN A 117 -8.61 -0.65 0.41
C ASN A 117 -8.86 -2.08 0.89
N VAL A 118 -8.77 -3.07 0.01
CA VAL A 118 -9.05 -4.46 0.39
C VAL A 118 -7.82 -5.32 0.20
N ILE A 119 -7.36 -5.47 -1.05
CA ILE A 119 -6.35 -6.48 -1.36
C ILE A 119 -5.00 -6.14 -0.73
N ILE A 120 -4.46 -4.96 -1.01
CA ILE A 120 -3.14 -4.55 -0.48
C ILE A 120 -3.21 -4.47 1.04
N ARG A 121 -4.25 -3.89 1.61
CA ARG A 121 -4.43 -3.78 3.06
C ARG A 121 -4.42 -5.14 3.76
N GLU A 122 -5.21 -6.11 3.28
CA GLU A 122 -5.28 -7.45 3.90
C GLU A 122 -3.97 -8.22 3.76
N LEU A 123 -3.35 -8.21 2.57
CA LEU A 123 -2.07 -8.86 2.34
C LEU A 123 -0.96 -8.24 3.20
N GLN A 124 -0.93 -6.92 3.31
CA GLN A 124 0.00 -6.17 4.15
C GLN A 124 -0.18 -6.51 5.63
N THR A 125 -1.43 -6.51 6.12
CA THR A 125 -1.74 -6.85 7.51
C THR A 125 -1.32 -8.29 7.84
N MET A 126 -1.61 -9.25 6.97
CA MET A 126 -1.16 -10.64 7.16
C MET A 126 0.37 -10.74 7.20
N ALA A 127 1.05 -10.01 6.33
CA ALA A 127 2.51 -10.00 6.30
C ALA A 127 3.12 -9.40 7.58
N ILE A 128 2.56 -8.30 8.08
CA ILE A 128 2.97 -7.66 9.33
C ILE A 128 2.77 -8.61 10.51
N LEU A 129 1.60 -9.25 10.62
CA LEU A 129 1.32 -10.19 11.71
C LEU A 129 2.29 -11.37 11.70
N LEU A 130 2.63 -11.89 10.52
CA LEU A 130 3.64 -12.94 10.39
C LEU A 130 5.02 -12.44 10.83
N ASP A 131 5.40 -11.22 10.47
CA ASP A 131 6.69 -10.64 10.85
C ASP A 131 6.80 -10.43 12.36
N VAL A 132 5.72 -9.94 12.98
CA VAL A 132 5.64 -9.81 14.45
C VAL A 132 5.80 -11.19 15.11
N TYR A 133 5.12 -12.21 14.58
CA TYR A 133 5.22 -13.56 15.09
C TYR A 133 6.63 -14.16 14.94
N LEU A 134 7.31 -13.84 13.83
CA LEU A 134 8.68 -14.29 13.55
C LEU A 134 9.75 -13.47 14.30
N GLY A 135 9.37 -12.43 15.02
CA GLY A 135 10.30 -11.58 15.78
C GLY A 135 11.17 -10.69 14.88
N VAL A 136 10.65 -10.23 13.74
CA VAL A 136 11.36 -9.30 12.86
C VAL A 136 11.67 -8.00 13.61
N PRO A 137 12.94 -7.53 13.64
CA PRO A 137 13.37 -6.47 14.56
C PRO A 137 12.78 -5.10 14.25
N VAL A 138 12.46 -4.82 12.98
CA VAL A 138 11.87 -3.57 12.55
C VAL A 138 10.93 -3.80 11.38
N ILE A 139 9.73 -3.22 11.46
CA ILE A 139 8.71 -3.31 10.41
C ILE A 139 8.24 -1.89 10.13
N TYR A 140 8.33 -1.48 8.86
CA TYR A 140 7.80 -0.21 8.40
C TYR A 140 6.73 -0.44 7.34
N SER A 141 5.56 0.13 7.56
CA SER A 141 4.41 -0.11 6.70
C SER A 141 3.52 1.12 6.61
N THR A 142 3.07 1.44 5.40
CA THR A 142 2.17 2.56 5.14
C THR A 142 0.83 2.03 4.63
N TYR A 143 -0.25 2.38 5.32
CA TYR A 143 -1.62 2.13 4.85
C TYR A 143 -2.05 3.30 3.97
N MET A 144 -2.09 3.09 2.66
CA MET A 144 -2.30 4.18 1.68
C MET A 144 -3.77 4.47 1.36
N GLN A 145 -4.71 3.70 1.91
CA GLN A 145 -6.15 3.84 1.60
C GLN A 145 -6.68 5.23 1.94
N TYR A 146 -6.27 5.76 3.10
CA TYR A 146 -6.66 7.08 3.56
C TYR A 146 -6.23 8.17 2.57
N ASP A 147 -4.99 8.09 2.11
CA ASP A 147 -4.41 9.04 1.16
C ASP A 147 -5.15 9.01 -0.18
N GLU A 148 -5.40 7.83 -0.73
CA GLU A 148 -6.15 7.65 -1.98
C GLU A 148 -7.58 8.22 -1.90
N LEU A 149 -8.30 7.94 -0.80
CA LEU A 149 -9.64 8.47 -0.60
C LEU A 149 -9.64 9.98 -0.37
N ALA A 150 -8.67 10.51 0.37
CA ALA A 150 -8.52 11.93 0.61
C ALA A 150 -8.24 12.71 -0.69
N HIS A 151 -7.43 12.14 -1.58
CA HIS A 151 -7.17 12.73 -2.91
C HIS A 151 -8.41 12.70 -3.79
N HIS A 152 -9.24 11.66 -3.72
CA HIS A 152 -10.40 11.50 -4.58
C HIS A 152 -11.64 12.26 -4.09
N PHE A 153 -11.98 12.13 -2.81
CA PHE A 153 -13.21 12.70 -2.22
C PHE A 153 -12.98 13.97 -1.40
N GLY A 154 -11.74 14.35 -1.18
CA GLY A 154 -11.32 15.44 -0.31
C GLY A 154 -11.17 15.03 1.15
N PRO A 155 -10.30 15.70 1.90
CA PRO A 155 -10.04 15.44 3.31
C PRO A 155 -11.32 15.68 4.14
N SER A 156 -11.57 14.83 5.12
CA SER A 156 -12.75 14.84 5.99
C SER A 156 -14.06 14.41 5.30
N SER A 157 -13.98 13.74 4.16
CA SER A 157 -15.15 13.10 3.55
C SER A 157 -15.68 11.94 4.41
N LYS A 158 -16.96 11.57 4.21
CA LYS A 158 -17.54 10.43 4.94
C LYS A 158 -16.83 9.11 4.59
N GLN A 159 -16.42 8.97 3.35
CA GLN A 159 -15.71 7.81 2.83
C GLN A 159 -14.34 7.65 3.50
N GLU A 160 -13.59 8.73 3.59
CA GLU A 160 -12.29 8.78 4.25
C GLU A 160 -12.40 8.45 5.74
N LEU A 161 -13.34 9.06 6.46
CA LEU A 161 -13.57 8.80 7.88
C LEU A 161 -14.04 7.36 8.15
N TYR A 162 -14.81 6.79 7.23
CA TYR A 162 -15.21 5.38 7.31
C TYR A 162 -14.00 4.45 7.18
N ASP A 163 -13.13 4.70 6.21
CA ASP A 163 -11.93 3.88 6.01
C ASP A 163 -10.91 4.02 7.15
N LEU A 164 -10.75 5.23 7.68
CA LEU A 164 -9.90 5.46 8.84
C LEU A 164 -10.34 4.64 10.06
N ARG A 165 -11.66 4.61 10.34
CA ARG A 165 -12.23 3.80 11.43
C ARG A 165 -11.99 2.30 11.19
N ARG A 166 -12.13 1.85 9.97
CA ARG A 166 -11.93 0.47 9.56
C ARG A 166 -10.47 0.03 9.69
N THR A 167 -9.55 0.91 9.31
CA THR A 167 -8.10 0.67 9.46
C THR A 167 -7.68 0.66 10.93
N ALA A 168 -8.26 1.53 11.75
CA ALA A 168 -7.99 1.57 13.20
C ALA A 168 -8.54 0.34 13.96
N ALA A 169 -9.41 -0.46 13.36
CA ALA A 169 -9.97 -1.68 13.93
C ALA A 169 -9.23 -2.97 13.53
N LEU A 170 -8.12 -2.86 12.76
CA LEU A 170 -7.27 -4.00 12.37
C LEU A 170 -6.37 -4.43 13.53
#